data_9b351412aaf2f4d7a2a76059358650d7
#
_entry.id   9b351412aaf2f4d7a2a76059358650d7
#
_cell.length_a   1.000
_cell.length_b   1.000
_cell.length_c   1.000
_cell.angle_alpha   90.00
_cell.angle_beta   90.00
_cell.angle_gamma   90.00
#
_symmetry.space_group_name_H-M   'P 1'
#
loop_
_entity.id
_entity.type
_entity.pdbx_description
1 polymer ?
#
loop_
_entity_poly.entity_id
_entity_poly.type
_entity_poly.pdbx_seq_one_letter_code
_entity_poly.pdbx_strand_id
1 'polypeptide(L)'
;MAALVYSMIPAALAGKEIGFTLLEIVKGVPLQFSVDAAGMIFACVASTLWIVTSCYSIGYMRGHGEKNQTGYYSAFAMCLTATMGLCFSANLLTFFIFFEVLTVATYPLVVHYRDEEGTRSGRKYLAYTLISGQLFFAGIVILYSFTGRMDFVPGGFVNTGDIPMPWMLAVFILMIGA
;
A
#
# COMPACT_ATOMS: atom_id res chain seq x y z
N MET A 1 6.31 14.13 -8.32
CA MET A 1 5.23 13.16 -8.04
C MET A 1 3.86 13.72 -8.44
N ALA A 2 3.30 14.74 -7.76
CA ALA A 2 1.98 15.28 -8.07
C ALA A 2 1.77 15.63 -9.56
N ALA A 3 2.70 16.37 -10.18
CA ALA A 3 2.61 16.72 -11.59
C ALA A 3 2.48 15.50 -12.52
N LEU A 4 3.16 14.42 -12.17
CA LEU A 4 3.08 13.16 -12.93
C LEU A 4 1.72 12.50 -12.74
N VAL A 5 1.21 12.44 -11.50
CA VAL A 5 -0.13 11.89 -11.22
C VAL A 5 -1.19 12.68 -11.97
N TYR A 6 -1.16 14.01 -11.90
CA TYR A 6 -2.12 14.87 -12.61
C TYR A 6 -2.03 14.73 -14.13
N SER A 7 -0.85 14.51 -14.69
CA SER A 7 -0.70 14.29 -16.14
C SER A 7 -1.33 12.99 -16.64
N MET A 8 -1.58 12.02 -15.74
CA MET A 8 -2.21 10.74 -16.08
C MET A 8 -3.74 10.79 -16.03
N ILE A 9 -4.34 11.81 -15.39
CA ILE A 9 -5.80 11.94 -15.27
C ILE A 9 -6.54 11.88 -16.62
N PRO A 10 -6.13 12.63 -17.68
CA PRO A 10 -6.86 12.59 -18.95
C PRO A 10 -6.89 11.20 -19.57
N ALA A 11 -5.81 10.44 -19.42
CA ALA A 11 -5.71 9.08 -19.95
C ALA A 11 -6.57 8.09 -19.13
N ALA A 12 -6.58 8.23 -17.80
CA ALA A 12 -7.43 7.43 -16.92
C ALA A 12 -8.93 7.69 -17.18
N LEU A 13 -9.32 8.95 -17.36
CA LEU A 13 -10.71 9.33 -17.70
C LEU A 13 -11.12 8.85 -19.10
N ALA A 14 -10.17 8.76 -20.05
CA ALA A 14 -10.41 8.22 -21.38
C ALA A 14 -10.51 6.69 -21.40
N GLY A 15 -10.39 6.02 -20.25
CA GLY A 15 -10.43 4.55 -20.16
C GLY A 15 -9.25 3.86 -20.85
N LYS A 16 -8.12 4.56 -21.03
CA LYS A 16 -6.91 3.96 -21.57
C LYS A 16 -6.28 3.09 -20.50
N GLU A 17 -6.05 1.84 -20.81
CA GLU A 17 -5.29 0.94 -19.96
C GLU A 17 -3.82 1.40 -19.95
N ILE A 18 -3.42 2.01 -18.85
CA ILE A 18 -2.03 2.36 -18.57
C ILE A 18 -1.56 1.38 -17.52
N GLY A 19 -0.73 0.45 -17.90
CA GLY A 19 -0.20 -0.53 -16.98
C GLY A 19 1.12 -1.10 -17.50
N PHE A 20 1.89 -1.65 -16.60
CA PHE A 20 3.10 -2.39 -16.93
C PHE A 20 3.37 -3.48 -15.90
N THR A 21 4.02 -4.53 -16.35
CA THR A 21 4.51 -5.61 -15.50
C THR A 21 5.99 -5.36 -15.22
N LEU A 22 6.35 -5.30 -13.94
CA LEU A 22 7.74 -5.08 -13.53
C LEU A 22 8.54 -6.39 -13.59
N LEU A 23 8.00 -7.44 -13.01
CA LEU A 23 8.60 -8.77 -13.01
C LEU A 23 7.54 -9.83 -12.66
N GLU A 24 7.80 -11.06 -13.00
CA GLU A 24 6.98 -12.21 -12.61
C GLU A 24 7.60 -12.87 -11.37
N ILE A 25 6.92 -12.78 -10.23
CA ILE A 25 7.43 -13.31 -8.94
C ILE A 25 7.25 -14.83 -8.90
N VAL A 26 6.05 -15.27 -9.27
CA VAL A 26 5.67 -16.67 -9.39
C VAL A 26 5.03 -16.85 -10.75
N LYS A 27 5.20 -18.00 -11.38
CA LYS A 27 4.62 -18.30 -12.68
C LYS A 27 3.11 -18.04 -12.68
N GLY A 28 2.69 -17.07 -13.49
CA GLY A 28 1.29 -16.63 -13.57
C GLY A 28 0.86 -15.56 -12.53
N VAL A 29 1.78 -15.07 -11.69
CA VAL A 29 1.50 -13.99 -10.73
C VAL A 29 2.54 -12.88 -10.87
N PRO A 30 2.30 -11.89 -11.72
CA PRO A 30 3.21 -10.80 -11.97
C PRO A 30 3.11 -9.70 -10.91
N LEU A 31 4.23 -9.03 -10.64
CA LEU A 31 4.23 -7.71 -10.01
C LEU A 31 3.81 -6.69 -11.07
N GLN A 32 2.54 -6.30 -11.03
CA GLN A 32 1.92 -5.53 -12.10
C GLN A 32 1.26 -4.28 -11.54
N PHE A 33 1.38 -3.21 -12.31
CA PHE A 33 0.75 -1.93 -12.03
C PHE A 33 -0.27 -1.59 -13.11
N SER A 34 -1.36 -0.97 -12.68
CA SER A 34 -2.42 -0.49 -13.57
C SER A 34 -2.99 0.81 -13.02
N VAL A 35 -3.32 1.70 -13.91
CA VAL A 35 -3.96 2.98 -13.55
C VAL A 35 -5.45 2.82 -13.77
N ASP A 36 -6.18 2.71 -12.68
CA ASP A 36 -7.63 2.71 -12.68
C ASP A 36 -8.21 3.99 -12.06
N ALA A 37 -9.52 4.17 -12.16
CA ALA A 37 -10.19 5.37 -11.65
C ALA A 37 -10.11 5.48 -10.13
N ALA A 38 -10.20 4.36 -9.40
CA ALA A 38 -10.15 4.34 -7.95
C ALA A 38 -8.74 4.67 -7.46
N GLY A 39 -7.72 3.98 -7.98
CA GLY A 39 -6.31 4.24 -7.66
C GLY A 39 -5.90 5.67 -8.00
N MET A 40 -6.41 6.22 -9.11
CA MET A 40 -6.15 7.61 -9.50
C MET A 40 -6.71 8.62 -8.48
N ILE A 41 -7.91 8.42 -7.94
CA ILE A 41 -8.48 9.29 -6.89
C ILE A 41 -7.57 9.30 -5.67
N PHE A 42 -7.18 8.10 -5.19
CA PHE A 42 -6.28 7.99 -4.03
C PHE A 42 -4.91 8.59 -4.31
N ALA A 43 -4.34 8.38 -5.49
CA ALA A 43 -3.05 8.95 -5.88
C ALA A 43 -3.09 10.49 -5.95
N CYS A 44 -4.18 11.07 -6.46
CA CYS A 44 -4.38 12.53 -6.48
C CYS A 44 -4.45 13.09 -5.05
N VAL A 45 -5.25 12.49 -4.17
CA VAL A 45 -5.37 12.92 -2.78
C VAL A 45 -4.03 12.80 -2.07
N ALA A 46 -3.38 11.64 -2.14
CA ALA A 46 -2.10 11.40 -1.48
C ALA A 46 -1.01 12.34 -1.97
N SER A 47 -0.87 12.54 -3.29
CA SER A 47 0.16 13.42 -3.86
C SER A 47 -0.07 14.90 -3.54
N THR A 48 -1.32 15.33 -3.42
CA THR A 48 -1.67 16.70 -3.04
C THR A 48 -1.39 16.96 -1.57
N LEU A 49 -1.90 16.09 -0.70
CA LEU A 49 -1.69 16.18 0.74
C LEU A 49 -0.21 16.09 1.09
N TRP A 50 0.57 15.32 0.33
CA TRP A 50 2.02 15.25 0.51
C TRP A 50 2.71 16.60 0.40
N ILE A 51 2.31 17.46 -0.54
CA ILE A 51 2.90 18.79 -0.71
C ILE A 51 2.66 19.62 0.57
N VAL A 52 1.41 19.66 1.03
CA VAL A 52 1.02 20.40 2.23
C VAL A 52 1.73 19.87 3.46
N THR A 53 1.74 18.55 3.64
CA THR A 53 2.39 17.90 4.78
C THR A 53 3.90 18.10 4.76
N SER A 54 4.54 18.11 3.58
CA SER A 54 5.97 18.38 3.46
C SER A 54 6.30 19.82 3.88
N CYS A 55 5.53 20.80 3.44
CA CYS A 55 5.72 22.20 3.85
C CYS A 55 5.57 22.36 5.37
N TYR A 56 4.52 21.77 5.95
CA TYR A 56 4.29 21.76 7.38
C TYR A 56 5.44 21.11 8.14
N SER A 57 5.83 19.90 7.71
CA SER A 57 6.87 19.09 8.35
C SER A 57 8.22 19.79 8.37
N ILE A 58 8.60 20.52 7.29
CA ILE A 58 9.83 21.30 7.24
C ILE A 58 9.82 22.41 8.31
N GLY A 59 8.70 23.13 8.42
CA GLY A 59 8.54 24.17 9.44
C GLY A 59 8.61 23.60 10.86
N TYR A 60 7.91 22.50 11.10
CA TYR A 60 7.85 21.82 12.39
C TYR A 60 9.23 21.32 12.85
N MET A 61 9.90 20.53 12.01
CA MET A 61 11.18 19.91 12.34
C MET A 61 12.29 20.95 12.57
N ARG A 62 12.29 22.04 11.80
CA ARG A 62 13.24 23.15 11.98
C ARG A 62 12.91 23.98 13.23
N GLY A 63 11.64 24.27 13.47
CA GLY A 63 11.20 25.06 14.62
C GLY A 63 11.50 24.39 15.97
N HIS A 64 11.47 23.05 16.01
CA HIS A 64 11.78 22.29 17.22
C HIS A 64 13.25 21.85 17.30
N GLY A 65 14.08 22.19 16.29
CA GLY A 65 15.49 21.79 16.27
C GLY A 65 15.71 20.27 16.24
N GLU A 66 14.77 19.53 15.63
CA GLU A 66 14.79 18.08 15.60
C GLU A 66 16.07 17.53 14.93
N LYS A 67 16.63 16.50 15.56
CA LYS A 67 17.82 15.79 15.04
C LYS A 67 17.42 14.74 14.01
N ASN A 68 18.37 14.33 13.17
CA ASN A 68 18.19 13.28 12.17
C ASN A 68 17.07 13.54 11.16
N GLN A 69 16.91 14.79 10.73
CA GLN A 69 15.88 15.19 9.76
C GLN A 69 15.97 14.43 8.44
N THR A 70 17.20 14.13 7.96
CA THR A 70 17.42 13.36 6.73
C THR A 70 16.80 11.96 6.82
N GLY A 71 16.98 11.26 7.94
CA GLY A 71 16.38 9.94 8.15
C GLY A 71 14.85 10.00 8.16
N TYR A 72 14.30 11.03 8.80
CA TYR A 72 12.84 11.28 8.81
C TYR A 72 12.30 11.48 7.38
N TYR A 73 12.88 12.40 6.59
CA TYR A 73 12.39 12.67 5.23
C TYR A 73 12.63 11.52 4.27
N SER A 74 13.68 10.73 4.47
CA SER A 74 13.91 9.51 3.69
C SER A 74 12.81 8.48 3.92
N ALA A 75 12.49 8.19 5.19
CA ALA A 75 11.40 7.28 5.53
C ALA A 75 10.04 7.81 5.04
N PHE A 76 9.81 9.12 5.18
CA PHE A 76 8.61 9.79 4.71
C PHE A 76 8.45 9.67 3.18
N ALA A 77 9.54 9.82 2.41
CA ALA A 77 9.53 9.63 0.95
C ALA A 77 9.28 8.16 0.55
N MET A 78 9.83 7.20 1.33
CA MET A 78 9.55 5.77 1.11
C MET A 78 8.07 5.45 1.36
N CYS A 79 7.46 6.02 2.39
CA CYS A 79 6.01 5.86 2.64
C CYS A 79 5.17 6.35 1.45
N LEU A 80 5.51 7.52 0.87
CA LEU A 80 4.81 8.01 -0.32
C LEU A 80 4.99 7.08 -1.51
N THR A 81 6.21 6.58 -1.73
CA THR A 81 6.49 5.65 -2.82
C THR A 81 5.68 4.36 -2.66
N ALA A 82 5.62 3.80 -1.45
CA ALA A 82 4.81 2.63 -1.15
C ALA A 82 3.31 2.91 -1.34
N THR A 83 2.83 4.07 -0.90
CA THR A 83 1.43 4.49 -1.11
C THR A 83 1.08 4.60 -2.60
N MET A 84 1.97 5.15 -3.43
CA MET A 84 1.75 5.17 -4.89
C MET A 84 1.74 3.75 -5.48
N GLY A 85 2.61 2.86 -4.98
CA GLY A 85 2.58 1.45 -5.35
C GLY A 85 1.25 0.76 -5.01
N LEU A 86 0.67 1.06 -3.84
CA LEU A 86 -0.66 0.59 -3.45
C LEU A 86 -1.75 1.13 -4.40
N CYS A 87 -1.74 2.44 -4.67
CA CYS A 87 -2.73 3.09 -5.52
C CYS A 87 -2.78 2.52 -6.95
N PHE A 88 -1.65 2.08 -7.47
CA PHE A 88 -1.53 1.58 -8.84
C PHE A 88 -1.33 0.06 -8.90
N SER A 89 -1.56 -0.67 -7.84
CA SER A 89 -1.50 -2.13 -7.86
C SER A 89 -2.57 -2.72 -8.77
N ALA A 90 -2.19 -3.61 -9.68
CA ALA A 90 -3.12 -4.28 -10.59
C ALA A 90 -3.68 -5.59 -10.02
N ASN A 91 -3.06 -6.14 -8.97
CA ASN A 91 -3.49 -7.38 -8.34
C ASN A 91 -3.22 -7.39 -6.83
N LEU A 92 -3.84 -8.32 -6.13
CA LEU A 92 -3.74 -8.47 -4.67
C LEU A 92 -2.33 -8.72 -4.16
N LEU A 93 -1.48 -9.44 -4.92
CA LEU A 93 -0.10 -9.69 -4.50
C LEU A 93 0.74 -8.41 -4.58
N THR A 94 0.61 -7.63 -5.66
CA THR A 94 1.27 -6.33 -5.79
C THR A 94 0.84 -5.39 -4.67
N PHE A 95 -0.47 -5.35 -4.39
CA PHE A 95 -1.03 -4.56 -3.28
C PHE A 95 -0.41 -4.98 -1.94
N PHE A 96 -0.38 -6.27 -1.64
CA PHE A 96 0.21 -6.81 -0.41
C PHE A 96 1.68 -6.43 -0.25
N ILE A 97 2.48 -6.58 -1.30
CA ILE A 97 3.92 -6.24 -1.24
C ILE A 97 4.12 -4.77 -0.88
N PHE A 98 3.38 -3.85 -1.52
CA PHE A 98 3.49 -2.43 -1.20
C PHE A 98 2.89 -2.07 0.15
N PHE A 99 1.90 -2.82 0.62
CA PHE A 99 1.38 -2.71 1.99
C PHE A 99 2.45 -3.06 3.01
N GLU A 100 3.19 -4.15 2.82
CA GLU A 100 4.32 -4.53 3.69
C GLU A 100 5.47 -3.51 3.61
N VAL A 101 5.79 -3.01 2.41
CA VAL A 101 6.80 -1.95 2.25
C VAL A 101 6.38 -0.69 3.01
N LEU A 102 5.11 -0.29 2.94
CA LEU A 102 4.59 0.85 3.70
C LEU A 102 4.71 0.63 5.20
N THR A 103 4.34 -0.55 5.69
CA THR A 103 4.46 -0.94 7.10
C THR A 103 5.89 -0.80 7.61
N VAL A 104 6.87 -1.32 6.86
CA VAL A 104 8.29 -1.21 7.23
C VAL A 104 8.79 0.23 7.11
N ALA A 105 8.36 0.97 6.09
CA ALA A 105 8.78 2.35 5.85
C ALA A 105 8.27 3.32 6.93
N THR A 106 7.14 3.04 7.58
CA THR A 106 6.61 3.86 8.68
C THR A 106 7.34 3.63 10.00
N TYR A 107 7.99 2.49 10.19
CA TYR A 107 8.70 2.18 11.44
C TYR A 107 9.73 3.24 11.88
N PRO A 108 10.63 3.73 11.00
CA PRO A 108 11.58 4.78 11.38
C PRO A 108 10.91 6.09 11.84
N LEU A 109 9.69 6.36 11.36
CA LEU A 109 8.91 7.53 11.79
C LEU A 109 8.35 7.33 13.20
N VAL A 110 7.87 6.13 13.51
CA VAL A 110 7.36 5.77 14.84
C VAL A 110 8.47 5.82 15.90
N VAL A 111 9.69 5.41 15.53
CA VAL A 111 10.85 5.35 16.45
C VAL A 111 11.77 6.56 16.26
N HIS A 112 11.24 7.71 15.80
CA HIS A 112 12.05 8.88 15.44
C HIS A 112 12.95 9.36 16.59
N TYR A 113 12.42 9.44 17.80
CA TYR A 113 13.16 9.91 18.99
C TYR A 113 14.20 8.93 19.54
N ARG A 114 14.10 7.63 19.18
CA ARG A 114 15.04 6.57 19.56
C ARG A 114 15.29 6.43 21.07
N ASP A 115 14.35 6.89 21.90
CA ASP A 115 14.37 6.64 23.33
C ASP A 115 13.88 5.20 23.63
N GLU A 116 13.99 4.76 24.90
CA GLU A 116 13.57 3.41 25.30
C GLU A 116 12.07 3.19 25.08
N GLU A 117 11.26 4.20 25.37
CA GLU A 117 9.81 4.12 25.24
C GLU A 117 9.39 4.08 23.76
N GLY A 118 9.97 4.93 22.90
CA GLY A 118 9.75 4.92 21.46
C GLY A 118 10.19 3.60 20.82
N THR A 119 11.34 3.06 21.22
CA THR A 119 11.81 1.77 20.73
C THR A 119 10.91 0.61 21.15
N ARG A 120 10.41 0.63 22.38
CA ARG A 120 9.45 -0.37 22.89
C ARG A 120 8.12 -0.28 22.14
N SER A 121 7.62 0.92 21.96
CA SER A 121 6.38 1.18 21.21
C SER A 121 6.50 0.80 19.74
N GLY A 122 7.64 1.13 19.10
CA GLY A 122 7.91 0.74 17.73
C GLY A 122 7.98 -0.77 17.52
N ARG A 123 8.56 -1.52 18.46
CA ARG A 123 8.56 -3.00 18.39
C ARG A 123 7.16 -3.57 18.49
N LYS A 124 6.30 -3.03 19.36
CA LYS A 124 4.90 -3.43 19.44
C LYS A 124 4.16 -3.12 18.15
N TYR A 125 4.36 -1.90 17.61
CA TYR A 125 3.80 -1.50 16.33
C TYR A 125 4.17 -2.48 15.22
N LEU A 126 5.46 -2.80 15.04
CA LEU A 126 5.90 -3.78 14.04
C LEU A 126 5.30 -5.16 14.26
N ALA A 127 5.24 -5.64 15.51
CA ALA A 127 4.67 -6.94 15.79
C ALA A 127 3.20 -7.03 15.37
N TYR A 128 2.40 -6.03 15.73
CA TYR A 128 0.98 -6.01 15.36
C TYR A 128 0.78 -5.88 13.85
N THR A 129 1.48 -4.95 13.20
CA THR A 129 1.30 -4.70 11.77
C THR A 129 1.81 -5.85 10.91
N LEU A 130 2.94 -6.50 11.28
CA LEU A 130 3.43 -7.67 10.56
C LEU A 130 2.51 -8.89 10.74
N ILE A 131 1.96 -9.12 11.96
CA ILE A 131 0.99 -10.19 12.17
C ILE A 131 -0.26 -9.95 11.34
N SER A 132 -0.76 -8.72 11.34
CA SER A 132 -1.88 -8.27 10.52
C SER A 132 -1.64 -8.53 9.04
N GLY A 133 -0.47 -8.12 8.51
CA GLY A 133 -0.09 -8.38 7.13
C GLY A 133 -0.05 -9.88 6.79
N GLN A 134 0.44 -10.73 7.70
CA GLN A 134 0.44 -12.19 7.47
C GLN A 134 -0.99 -12.77 7.45
N LEU A 135 -1.92 -12.26 8.25
CA LEU A 135 -3.33 -12.65 8.18
C LEU A 135 -3.96 -12.22 6.86
N PHE A 136 -3.68 -11.01 6.40
CA PHE A 136 -4.11 -10.54 5.09
C PHE A 136 -3.56 -11.42 3.96
N PHE A 137 -2.25 -11.75 4.01
CA PHE A 137 -1.62 -12.65 3.04
C PHE A 137 -2.24 -14.05 3.04
N ALA A 138 -2.54 -14.61 4.21
CA ALA A 138 -3.25 -15.88 4.32
C ALA A 138 -4.62 -15.82 3.61
N GLY A 139 -5.36 -14.71 3.76
CA GLY A 139 -6.61 -14.47 3.03
C GLY A 139 -6.41 -14.49 1.51
N ILE A 140 -5.35 -13.83 1.01
CA ILE A 140 -5.00 -13.82 -0.41
C ILE A 140 -4.70 -15.24 -0.92
N VAL A 141 -3.90 -16.02 -0.17
CA VAL A 141 -3.54 -17.40 -0.55
C VAL A 141 -4.77 -18.30 -0.63
N ILE A 142 -5.67 -18.20 0.36
CA ILE A 142 -6.93 -18.95 0.35
C ILE A 142 -7.77 -18.54 -0.87
N LEU A 143 -7.94 -17.26 -1.10
CA LEU A 143 -8.70 -16.74 -2.24
C LEU A 143 -8.15 -17.26 -3.57
N TYR A 144 -6.84 -17.17 -3.73
CA TYR A 144 -6.15 -17.66 -4.94
C TYR A 144 -6.31 -19.17 -5.14
N SER A 145 -6.28 -19.95 -4.06
CA SER A 145 -6.42 -21.41 -4.14
C SER A 145 -7.77 -21.86 -4.70
N PHE A 146 -8.83 -21.06 -4.50
CA PHE A 146 -10.15 -21.34 -5.02
C PHE A 146 -10.43 -20.72 -6.40
N THR A 147 -9.93 -19.51 -6.64
CA THR A 147 -10.27 -18.75 -7.85
C THR A 147 -9.21 -18.83 -8.94
N GLY A 148 -7.94 -19.11 -8.57
CA GLY A 148 -6.80 -19.05 -9.49
C GLY A 148 -6.49 -17.66 -10.02
N ARG A 149 -7.10 -16.60 -9.44
CA ARG A 149 -6.98 -15.21 -9.89
C ARG A 149 -6.68 -14.28 -8.72
N MET A 150 -5.98 -13.19 -9.01
CA MET A 150 -5.67 -12.12 -8.05
C MET A 150 -5.89 -10.73 -8.64
N ASP A 151 -6.26 -10.62 -9.91
CA ASP A 151 -6.33 -9.35 -10.64
C ASP A 151 -7.55 -8.54 -10.21
N PHE A 152 -7.35 -7.22 -10.06
CA PHE A 152 -8.46 -6.30 -9.84
C PHE A 152 -9.20 -6.07 -11.15
N VAL A 153 -10.45 -6.51 -11.19
CA VAL A 153 -11.32 -6.33 -12.36
C VAL A 153 -12.61 -5.62 -11.96
N PRO A 154 -13.16 -4.76 -12.81
CA PRO A 154 -14.44 -4.12 -12.57
C PRO A 154 -15.54 -5.16 -12.32
N GLY A 155 -16.28 -5.00 -11.23
CA GLY A 155 -17.33 -5.95 -10.81
C GLY A 155 -16.85 -7.10 -9.95
N GLY A 156 -15.53 -7.21 -9.71
CA GLY A 156 -14.91 -8.29 -8.93
C GLY A 156 -14.67 -9.56 -9.74
N PHE A 157 -13.87 -10.48 -9.21
CA PHE A 157 -13.51 -11.73 -9.87
C PHE A 157 -14.00 -12.99 -9.11
N VAL A 158 -14.66 -12.80 -7.97
CA VAL A 158 -15.23 -13.90 -7.17
C VAL A 158 -16.70 -14.05 -7.50
N ASN A 159 -17.09 -15.22 -8.03
CA ASN A 159 -18.49 -15.52 -8.28
C ASN A 159 -19.11 -16.28 -7.10
N THR A 160 -20.41 -16.08 -6.91
CA THR A 160 -21.16 -16.82 -5.90
C THR A 160 -21.16 -18.32 -6.26
N GLY A 161 -20.41 -19.12 -5.55
CA GLY A 161 -20.25 -20.55 -5.84
C GLY A 161 -18.83 -21.01 -6.11
N ASP A 162 -17.91 -20.11 -6.47
CA ASP A 162 -16.50 -20.43 -6.64
C ASP A 162 -15.85 -20.86 -5.31
N ILE A 163 -16.32 -20.30 -4.20
CA ILE A 163 -15.79 -20.52 -2.86
C ILE A 163 -16.94 -20.98 -1.94
N PRO A 164 -16.80 -22.11 -1.21
CA PRO A 164 -17.75 -22.50 -0.18
C PRO A 164 -17.94 -21.39 0.88
N MET A 165 -19.18 -21.17 1.30
CA MET A 165 -19.54 -20.06 2.22
C MET A 165 -18.64 -19.94 3.46
N PRO A 166 -18.26 -21.03 4.17
CA PRO A 166 -17.38 -20.92 5.33
C PRO A 166 -15.99 -20.33 4.98
N TRP A 167 -15.43 -20.69 3.83
CA TRP A 167 -14.15 -20.19 3.36
C TRP A 167 -14.24 -18.73 2.90
N MET A 168 -15.35 -18.35 2.26
CA MET A 168 -15.60 -16.95 1.88
C MET A 168 -15.68 -16.07 3.13
N LEU A 169 -16.36 -16.52 4.18
CA LEU A 169 -16.40 -15.83 5.47
C LEU A 169 -15.02 -15.73 6.12
N ALA A 170 -14.24 -16.82 6.09
CA ALA A 170 -12.87 -16.84 6.62
C ALA A 170 -11.97 -15.84 5.89
N VAL A 171 -11.99 -15.82 4.55
CA VAL A 171 -11.24 -14.85 3.73
C VAL A 171 -11.65 -13.42 4.08
N PHE A 172 -12.96 -13.17 4.16
CA PHE A 172 -13.46 -11.83 4.52
C PHE A 172 -12.95 -11.38 5.90
N ILE A 173 -13.03 -12.24 6.91
CA ILE A 173 -12.55 -11.95 8.27
C ILE A 173 -11.02 -11.73 8.26
N LEU A 174 -10.26 -12.56 7.54
CA LEU A 174 -8.80 -12.42 7.46
C LEU A 174 -8.38 -11.13 6.75
N MET A 175 -9.05 -10.76 5.68
CA MET A 175 -8.66 -9.58 4.88
C MET A 175 -9.14 -8.25 5.47
N ILE A 176 -10.28 -8.24 6.16
CA ILE A 176 -10.84 -7.00 6.77
C ILE A 176 -10.46 -6.89 8.24
N GLY A 177 -10.31 -8.01 8.94
CA GLY A 177 -9.93 -8.05 10.35
C GLY A 177 -8.42 -7.94 10.61
N ALA A 178 -7.62 -8.01 9.54
CA ALA A 178 -6.19 -7.76 9.59
C ALA A 178 -5.92 -6.25 9.60
#